data_9683522ae64a3822c7b3f6684336b9bf
#
_entry.id   9683522ae64a3822c7b3f6684336b9bf
#
_cell.length_a   1.000
_cell.length_b   1.000
_cell.length_c   1.000
_cell.angle_alpha   90.00
_cell.angle_beta   90.00
_cell.angle_gamma   90.00
#
_symmetry.space_group_name_H-M   'P 1'
#
loop_
_entity.id
_entity.type
_entity.pdbx_description
1 polymer ?
#
loop_
_entity_poly.entity_id
_entity_poly.type
_entity_poly.pdbx_seq_one_letter_code
_entity_poly.pdbx_strand_id
1 'polypeptide(L)'
;MDFKTYQIKARETAQYPDLGSNNIYPTLGLVGEAGEVAEKVKKVIRDKNGIFDKESKLGIKKELGDVLWYISNLCTELNFNLEDVALQNLEKLKLRAAKGNIRGSGDDR
;
A
#
# COMPACT_ATOMS: atom_id res chain seq x y z
N MET A 1 -7.67 4.74 -15.76
CA MET A 1 -6.89 5.01 -14.52
C MET A 1 -5.60 4.22 -14.57
N ASP A 2 -4.47 4.88 -14.44
CA ASP A 2 -3.16 4.27 -14.36
C ASP A 2 -2.42 4.79 -13.12
N PHE A 3 -1.24 4.26 -12.82
CA PHE A 3 -0.50 4.68 -11.62
C PHE A 3 -0.10 6.14 -11.66
N LYS A 4 0.26 6.65 -12.82
CA LYS A 4 0.65 8.06 -12.96
C LYS A 4 -0.53 8.98 -12.64
N THR A 5 -1.69 8.70 -13.21
CA THR A 5 -2.92 9.48 -12.95
C THR A 5 -3.33 9.38 -11.49
N TYR A 6 -3.26 8.18 -10.91
CA TYR A 6 -3.57 7.99 -9.50
C TYR A 6 -2.64 8.83 -8.61
N GLN A 7 -1.34 8.80 -8.87
CA GLN A 7 -0.37 9.54 -8.07
C GLN A 7 -0.64 11.05 -8.10
N ILE A 8 -0.94 11.59 -9.27
CA ILE A 8 -1.28 13.01 -9.42
C ILE A 8 -2.54 13.35 -8.63
N LYS A 9 -3.59 12.56 -8.77
CA LYS A 9 -4.88 12.81 -8.10
C LYS A 9 -4.80 12.59 -6.59
N ALA A 10 -4.07 11.61 -6.14
CA ALA A 10 -3.86 11.38 -4.72
C ALA A 10 -3.15 12.57 -4.07
N ARG A 11 -2.23 13.21 -4.79
CA ARG A 11 -1.53 14.40 -4.29
C ARG A 11 -2.46 15.60 -4.11
N GLU A 12 -3.49 15.72 -4.94
CA GLU A 12 -4.46 16.82 -4.86
C GLU A 12 -5.21 16.86 -3.51
N THR A 13 -5.35 15.71 -2.86
CA THR A 13 -6.05 15.62 -1.57
C THR A 13 -5.11 15.61 -0.36
N ALA A 14 -3.81 15.70 -0.56
CA ALA A 14 -2.84 15.69 0.52
C ALA A 14 -2.80 17.03 1.26
N GLN A 15 -3.00 17.00 2.59
CA GLN A 15 -3.09 18.19 3.43
C GLN A 15 -2.33 18.05 4.76
N TYR A 16 -1.37 17.14 4.83
CA TYR A 16 -0.60 16.97 6.07
C TYR A 16 0.47 18.05 6.23
N PRO A 17 1.02 18.24 7.45
CA PRO A 17 2.03 19.26 7.70
C PRO A 17 3.28 19.11 6.84
N ASP A 18 3.90 20.23 6.49
CA ASP A 18 5.14 20.28 5.72
C ASP A 18 5.07 19.50 4.40
N LEU A 19 3.93 19.59 3.73
CA LEU A 19 3.68 18.96 2.45
C LEU A 19 4.82 19.27 1.46
N GLY A 20 5.41 18.25 0.88
CA GLY A 20 6.55 18.39 -0.05
C GLY A 20 7.92 18.20 0.61
N SER A 21 7.99 18.18 1.94
CA SER A 21 9.22 17.96 2.70
C SER A 21 8.97 17.12 3.95
N ASN A 22 8.02 16.19 3.89
CA ASN A 22 7.63 15.36 5.03
C ASN A 22 7.42 13.92 4.61
N ASN A 23 8.49 13.14 4.58
CA ASN A 23 8.41 11.70 4.31
C ASN A 23 8.02 10.88 5.56
N ILE A 24 7.97 11.50 6.73
CA ILE A 24 7.63 10.82 7.98
C ILE A 24 6.11 10.62 8.09
N TYR A 25 5.34 11.67 7.84
CA TYR A 25 3.89 11.60 7.98
C TYR A 25 3.25 10.50 7.12
N PRO A 26 3.52 10.43 5.80
CA PRO A 26 2.94 9.35 5.00
C PRO A 26 3.49 7.96 5.35
N THR A 27 4.71 7.85 5.86
CA THR A 27 5.24 6.57 6.36
C THR A 27 4.43 6.08 7.56
N LEU A 28 4.16 6.95 8.53
CA LEU A 28 3.34 6.61 9.69
C LEU A 28 1.90 6.30 9.29
N GLY A 29 1.36 7.09 8.38
CA GLY A 29 0.01 6.85 7.84
C GLY A 29 -0.11 5.50 7.15
N LEU A 30 0.88 5.12 6.35
CA LEU A 30 0.94 3.81 5.69
C LEU A 30 0.85 2.67 6.70
N VAL A 31 1.65 2.72 7.77
CA VAL A 31 1.63 1.70 8.81
C VAL A 31 0.31 1.70 9.56
N GLY A 32 -0.22 2.88 9.88
CA GLY A 32 -1.51 3.02 10.56
C GLY A 32 -2.65 2.41 9.76
N GLU A 33 -2.73 2.70 8.47
CA GLU A 33 -3.80 2.17 7.62
C GLU A 33 -3.63 0.67 7.34
N ALA A 34 -2.40 0.18 7.23
CA ALA A 34 -2.15 -1.25 7.16
C ALA A 34 -2.64 -1.94 8.45
N GLY A 35 -2.45 -1.30 9.60
CA GLY A 35 -3.01 -1.75 10.88
C GLY A 35 -4.53 -1.78 10.88
N GLU A 36 -5.19 -0.82 10.24
CA GLU A 36 -6.65 -0.82 10.11
C GLU A 36 -7.15 -2.00 9.27
N VAL A 37 -6.42 -2.39 8.22
CA VAL A 37 -6.72 -3.63 7.47
C VAL A 37 -6.67 -4.83 8.41
N ALA A 38 -5.59 -4.94 9.19
CA ALA A 38 -5.41 -6.03 10.16
C ALA A 38 -6.53 -6.06 11.19
N GLU A 39 -6.95 -4.89 11.68
CA GLU A 39 -8.03 -4.76 12.66
C GLU A 39 -9.36 -5.26 12.10
N LYS A 40 -9.68 -4.93 10.85
CA LYS A 40 -10.91 -5.39 10.20
C LYS A 40 -10.90 -6.90 9.99
N VAL A 41 -9.77 -7.45 9.59
CA VAL A 41 -9.60 -8.91 9.43
C VAL A 41 -9.76 -9.61 10.78
N LYS A 42 -9.13 -9.09 11.82
CA LYS A 42 -9.26 -9.62 13.19
C LYS A 42 -10.72 -9.69 13.62
N LYS A 43 -11.49 -8.62 13.37
CA LYS A 43 -12.91 -8.57 13.74
C LYS A 43 -13.76 -9.58 12.96
N VAL A 44 -13.43 -9.87 11.71
CA VAL A 44 -14.10 -10.92 10.95
C VAL A 44 -13.89 -12.28 11.62
N ILE A 45 -12.67 -12.56 12.04
CA ILE A 45 -12.35 -13.81 12.76
C ILE A 45 -13.10 -13.87 14.09
N ARG A 46 -13.07 -12.79 14.86
CA ARG A 46 -13.68 -12.74 16.20
C ARG A 46 -15.22 -12.78 16.17
N ASP A 47 -15.82 -11.99 15.26
CA ASP A 47 -17.27 -11.71 15.33
C ASP A 47 -18.08 -12.43 14.24
N LYS A 48 -17.45 -12.93 13.18
CA LYS A 48 -18.13 -13.51 12.01
C LYS A 48 -17.62 -14.91 11.66
N ASN A 49 -17.01 -15.60 12.60
CA ASN A 49 -16.46 -16.96 12.41
C ASN A 49 -15.53 -17.08 11.21
N GLY A 50 -14.79 -16.03 10.88
CA GLY A 50 -13.86 -16.03 9.75
C GLY A 50 -14.56 -15.92 8.39
N ILE A 51 -15.83 -15.59 8.34
CA ILE A 51 -16.59 -15.45 7.09
C ILE A 51 -16.50 -14.02 6.59
N PHE A 52 -15.83 -13.84 5.46
CA PHE A 52 -15.69 -12.53 4.82
C PHE A 52 -16.90 -12.25 3.95
N ASP A 53 -17.95 -11.67 4.55
CA ASP A 53 -19.16 -11.30 3.84
C ASP A 53 -18.94 -10.03 2.99
N LYS A 54 -19.96 -9.62 2.26
CA LYS A 54 -19.89 -8.45 1.37
C LYS A 54 -19.51 -7.17 2.13
N GLU A 55 -20.12 -6.95 3.29
CA GLU A 55 -19.85 -5.77 4.13
C GLU A 55 -18.40 -5.76 4.61
N SER A 56 -17.90 -6.88 5.11
CA SER A 56 -16.52 -7.02 5.56
C SER A 56 -15.52 -6.74 4.44
N LYS A 57 -15.76 -7.30 3.26
CA LYS A 57 -14.92 -7.07 2.09
C LYS A 57 -14.91 -5.60 1.66
N LEU A 58 -16.04 -4.94 1.68
CA LEU A 58 -16.13 -3.51 1.33
C LEU A 58 -15.38 -2.64 2.35
N GLY A 59 -15.46 -2.97 3.63
CA GLY A 59 -14.71 -2.27 4.66
C GLY A 59 -13.20 -2.41 4.46
N ILE A 60 -12.73 -3.62 4.20
CA ILE A 60 -11.31 -3.88 3.91
C ILE A 60 -10.87 -3.14 2.64
N LYS A 61 -11.70 -3.13 1.61
CA LYS A 61 -11.41 -2.41 0.36
C LYS A 61 -11.14 -0.93 0.60
N LYS A 62 -11.92 -0.29 1.48
CA LYS A 62 -11.72 1.12 1.83
C LYS A 62 -10.36 1.34 2.49
N GLU A 63 -10.00 0.49 3.44
CA GLU A 63 -8.70 0.60 4.11
C GLU A 63 -7.52 0.34 3.16
N LEU A 64 -7.69 -0.58 2.22
CA LEU A 64 -6.67 -0.80 1.18
C LEU A 64 -6.49 0.44 0.31
N GLY A 65 -7.57 1.15 0.03
CA GLY A 65 -7.49 2.45 -0.67
C GLY A 65 -6.67 3.46 0.11
N ASP A 66 -6.86 3.53 1.43
CA ASP A 66 -6.10 4.44 2.29
C ASP A 66 -4.62 4.06 2.35
N VAL A 67 -4.32 2.77 2.38
CA VAL A 67 -2.93 2.28 2.28
C VAL A 67 -2.30 2.73 0.96
N LEU A 68 -3.00 2.55 -0.15
CA LEU A 68 -2.52 2.96 -1.47
C LEU A 68 -2.27 4.47 -1.53
N TRP A 69 -3.16 5.27 -0.94
CA TRP A 69 -3.03 6.73 -0.90
C TRP A 69 -1.74 7.14 -0.18
N TYR A 70 -1.42 6.52 0.96
CA TYR A 70 -0.19 6.81 1.69
C TYR A 70 1.06 6.30 0.95
N ILE A 71 0.99 5.15 0.29
CA ILE A 71 2.09 4.68 -0.58
C ILE A 71 2.38 5.72 -1.66
N SER A 72 1.34 6.21 -2.33
CA SER A 72 1.46 7.20 -3.39
C SER A 72 2.07 8.51 -2.89
N ASN A 73 1.59 9.01 -1.75
CA ASN A 73 2.10 10.27 -1.19
C ASN A 73 3.53 10.13 -0.67
N LEU A 74 3.89 8.97 -0.11
CA LEU A 74 5.29 8.72 0.27
C LEU A 74 6.20 8.71 -0.96
N CYS A 75 5.77 8.10 -2.06
CA CYS A 75 6.50 8.16 -3.32
C CYS A 75 6.72 9.61 -3.75
N THR A 76 5.68 10.43 -3.69
CA THR A 76 5.78 11.85 -4.07
C THR A 76 6.75 12.61 -3.17
N GLU A 77 6.71 12.37 -1.85
CA GLU A 77 7.65 13.03 -0.92
C GLU A 77 9.11 12.65 -1.20
N LEU A 78 9.35 11.42 -1.66
CA LEU A 78 10.70 10.92 -1.96
C LEU A 78 11.09 11.09 -3.42
N ASN A 79 10.26 11.75 -4.22
CA ASN A 79 10.48 11.96 -5.66
C ASN A 79 10.55 10.66 -6.46
N PHE A 80 9.76 9.65 -6.06
CA PHE A 80 9.59 8.42 -6.81
C PHE A 80 8.31 8.47 -7.62
N ASN A 81 8.31 7.87 -8.80
CA ASN A 81 7.08 7.56 -9.53
C ASN A 81 6.50 6.26 -8.99
N LEU A 82 5.22 6.27 -8.63
CA LEU A 82 4.52 5.07 -8.16
C LEU A 82 4.59 3.95 -9.20
N GLU A 83 4.51 4.27 -10.49
CA GLU A 83 4.66 3.30 -11.56
C GLU A 83 6.02 2.59 -11.51
N ASP A 84 7.10 3.34 -11.26
CA ASP A 84 8.45 2.76 -11.17
C ASP A 84 8.56 1.79 -9.99
N VAL A 85 7.95 2.12 -8.86
CA VAL A 85 7.91 1.22 -7.70
C VAL A 85 7.21 -0.09 -8.07
N ALA A 86 6.09 -0.01 -8.78
CA ALA A 86 5.36 -1.18 -9.24
C ALA A 86 6.18 -2.01 -10.23
N LEU A 87 6.79 -1.35 -11.22
CA LEU A 87 7.62 -2.03 -12.23
C LEU A 87 8.83 -2.73 -11.62
N GLN A 88 9.55 -2.05 -10.75
CA GLN A 88 10.72 -2.65 -10.08
C GLN A 88 10.33 -3.86 -9.24
N ASN A 89 9.19 -3.79 -8.57
CA ASN A 89 8.67 -4.92 -7.80
C ASN A 89 8.38 -6.12 -8.71
N LEU A 90 7.70 -5.89 -9.83
CA LEU A 90 7.39 -6.95 -10.79
C LEU A 90 8.66 -7.58 -11.38
N GLU A 91 9.62 -6.77 -11.76
CA GLU A 91 10.90 -7.25 -12.30
C GLU A 91 11.68 -8.08 -11.27
N LYS A 92 11.73 -7.60 -10.02
CA LYS A 92 12.37 -8.33 -8.92
C LYS A 92 11.74 -9.71 -8.72
N LEU A 93 10.42 -9.76 -8.67
CA LEU A 93 9.69 -11.02 -8.48
C LEU A 93 9.83 -11.97 -9.67
N LYS A 94 9.84 -11.42 -10.89
CA LYS A 94 10.06 -12.21 -12.12
C LYS A 94 11.44 -12.87 -12.12
N LEU A 95 12.49 -12.13 -11.70
CA LEU A 95 13.83 -12.67 -11.62
C LEU A 95 13.94 -13.75 -10.54
N ARG A 96 13.29 -13.56 -9.39
CA ARG A 96 13.25 -14.58 -8.33
C ARG A 96 12.55 -15.85 -8.81
N ALA A 97 11.43 -15.72 -9.52
CA ALA A 97 10.71 -16.85 -10.08
C ALA A 97 11.60 -17.64 -11.07
N ALA A 98 12.31 -16.93 -11.96
CA ALA A 98 13.23 -17.56 -12.91
C ALA A 98 14.37 -18.31 -12.24
N LYS A 99 14.83 -17.83 -11.08
CA LYS A 99 15.89 -18.48 -10.29
C LYS A 99 15.38 -19.49 -9.28
N GLY A 100 14.06 -19.67 -9.13
CA GLY A 100 13.48 -20.53 -8.11
C GLY A 100 13.57 -19.95 -6.69
N ASN A 101 13.76 -18.64 -6.53
CA ASN A 101 14.04 -17.97 -5.25
C ASN A 101 12.85 -17.19 -4.66
N ILE A 102 11.63 -17.43 -5.14
CA ILE A 102 10.44 -16.71 -4.64
C ILE A 102 10.27 -16.88 -3.14
N ARG A 103 10.52 -18.09 -2.61
CA ARG A 103 10.35 -18.42 -1.19
C ARG A 103 11.58 -18.18 -0.32
N GLY A 104 12.60 -17.55 -0.85
CA GLY A 104 13.78 -17.21 -0.06
C GLY A 104 13.51 -16.07 0.93
N SER A 105 14.54 -15.58 1.57
CA SER A 105 14.48 -14.43 2.46
C SER A 105 15.43 -13.33 1.99
N GLY A 106 15.12 -12.10 2.39
CA GLY A 106 15.90 -10.94 2.00
C GLY A 106 15.53 -10.41 0.61
N ASP A 107 15.78 -9.12 0.38
CA ASP A 107 15.41 -8.47 -0.87
C ASP A 107 16.36 -8.75 -2.04
N ASP A 108 17.59 -9.16 -1.74
CA ASP A 108 18.61 -9.40 -2.77
C ASP A 108 18.78 -10.88 -3.15
N ARG A 109 17.86 -11.75 -2.71
CA ARG A 109 17.93 -13.19 -3.02
C ARG A 109 17.71 -13.54 -4.48
#